data_3c8edfe9685431a8b29520388dd15b5a
#
_entry.id   3c8edfe9685431a8b29520388dd15b5a
#
_cell.length_a   1.000
_cell.length_b   1.000
_cell.length_c   1.000
_cell.angle_alpha   90.00
_cell.angle_beta   90.00
_cell.angle_gamma   90.00
#
_symmetry.space_group_name_H-M   'P 1'
#
loop_
_entity.id
_entity.type
_entity.pdbx_description
1 polymer ?
#
loop_
_entity_poly.entity_id
_entity_poly.type
_entity_poly.pdbx_seq_one_letter_code
_entity_poly.pdbx_strand_id
1 'polypeptide(L)'
;MAGFLNAYRKLLELPLSILVKNNPIPHHPIEELALNVAQPVVYVLPYTSETDFVIFRKNCLSVGLPDPLEQNEINGRVLPRFVFLDEGRRFFKSKGAKKETITIFNNYLELHRTLPELDVQLIPVSVLWGRSPGREDKTGLPNLRLLNGLQKTIAALWFGRDTFVRFSQAVSLRYMTREHGFDQKIAQKLARVAKIHFAKQRISATGPRLPNRQAMFNKLLQQPVILAAIEDEAKSKNISKEKAYKEAEKILDEIAADVSYEGLRMADRFLRWLWNKLYQGIDVENADRVRKLALEGHEIVYVPCHRSHIDYLLLSYVLYHQGLVPPHIAAGINLNFWPVGGMFRRGGAFFIRRTFKGNRLYSTIFREYLAEL
;
A
#
# COMPACT_ATOMS: atom_id res chain seq x y z
N MET A 1 -20.81 23.97 -14.17
CA MET A 1 -19.91 22.82 -13.91
C MET A 1 -20.02 22.28 -12.49
N ALA A 2 -20.01 23.10 -11.46
CA ALA A 2 -20.16 22.65 -10.05
C ALA A 2 -21.44 21.87 -9.76
N GLY A 3 -22.59 22.30 -10.29
CA GLY A 3 -23.86 21.59 -10.09
C GLY A 3 -23.90 20.18 -10.70
N PHE A 4 -23.29 20.00 -11.88
CA PHE A 4 -23.17 18.69 -12.52
C PHE A 4 -22.26 17.74 -11.73
N LEU A 5 -21.16 18.24 -11.20
CA LEU A 5 -20.25 17.46 -10.35
C LEU A 5 -20.91 17.01 -9.06
N ASN A 6 -21.71 17.88 -8.44
CA ASN A 6 -22.47 17.53 -7.23
C ASN A 6 -23.56 16.50 -7.50
N ALA A 7 -24.27 16.60 -8.62
CA ALA A 7 -25.26 15.59 -9.05
C ALA A 7 -24.58 14.24 -9.33
N TYR A 8 -23.42 14.24 -10.00
CA TYR A 8 -22.65 13.05 -10.28
C TYR A 8 -22.12 12.38 -8.99
N ARG A 9 -21.62 13.16 -8.03
CA ARG A 9 -21.21 12.65 -6.70
C ARG A 9 -22.36 11.99 -5.96
N LYS A 10 -23.53 12.61 -5.92
CA LYS A 10 -24.74 12.02 -5.32
C LYS A 10 -25.16 10.72 -5.99
N LEU A 11 -25.06 10.64 -7.32
CA LEU A 11 -25.35 9.40 -8.06
C LEU A 11 -24.39 8.26 -7.72
N LEU A 12 -23.10 8.58 -7.48
CA LEU A 12 -22.09 7.61 -7.07
C LEU A 12 -22.19 7.20 -5.60
N GLU A 13 -22.77 8.04 -4.76
CA GLU A 13 -22.79 7.84 -3.30
C GLU A 13 -23.56 6.58 -2.90
N LEU A 14 -24.73 6.33 -3.50
CA LEU A 14 -25.55 5.17 -3.17
C LEU A 14 -24.86 3.83 -3.52
N PRO A 15 -24.43 3.57 -4.75
CA PRO A 15 -23.78 2.30 -5.08
C PRO A 15 -22.46 2.10 -4.33
N LEU A 16 -21.66 3.15 -4.16
CA LEU A 16 -20.40 3.05 -3.43
C LEU A 16 -20.61 2.83 -1.93
N SER A 17 -21.70 3.36 -1.36
CA SER A 17 -22.01 3.14 0.06
C SER A 17 -22.33 1.68 0.38
N ILE A 18 -22.91 0.95 -0.58
CA ILE A 18 -23.25 -0.47 -0.44
C ILE A 18 -22.03 -1.36 -0.72
N LEU A 19 -21.26 -1.01 -1.76
CA LEU A 19 -20.17 -1.84 -2.25
C LEU A 19 -18.86 -1.65 -1.47
N VAL A 20 -18.60 -0.45 -0.99
CA VAL A 20 -17.35 -0.08 -0.32
C VAL A 20 -17.59 0.09 1.18
N LYS A 21 -16.93 -0.73 1.99
CA LYS A 21 -16.94 -0.57 3.45
C LYS A 21 -16.10 0.64 3.85
N ASN A 22 -16.54 1.34 4.92
CA ASN A 22 -15.67 2.31 5.57
C ASN A 22 -14.50 1.57 6.21
N ASN A 23 -13.31 1.92 5.80
CA ASN A 23 -12.08 1.32 6.30
C ASN A 23 -10.99 2.40 6.39
N PRO A 24 -11.09 3.32 7.37
CA PRO A 24 -10.07 4.32 7.61
C PRO A 24 -8.83 3.67 8.22
N ILE A 25 -7.67 4.10 7.80
CA ILE A 25 -6.38 3.71 8.39
C ILE A 25 -5.57 4.96 8.70
N PRO A 26 -5.22 5.23 9.95
CA PRO A 26 -5.58 4.46 11.15
C PRO A 26 -7.09 4.48 11.45
N HIS A 27 -7.55 3.60 12.32
CA HIS A 27 -8.99 3.48 12.62
C HIS A 27 -9.54 4.69 13.37
N HIS A 28 -8.72 5.30 14.22
CA HIS A 28 -9.00 6.52 14.98
C HIS A 28 -8.03 7.65 14.56
N PRO A 29 -8.19 8.22 13.34
CA PRO A 29 -7.19 9.12 12.78
C PRO A 29 -7.01 10.42 13.59
N ILE A 30 -8.05 10.90 14.28
CA ILE A 30 -7.95 12.12 15.10
C ILE A 30 -6.96 11.89 16.26
N GLU A 31 -7.10 10.80 16.97
CA GLU A 31 -6.28 10.46 18.12
C GLU A 31 -4.89 9.96 17.72
N GLU A 32 -4.85 8.95 16.82
CA GLU A 32 -3.59 8.29 16.43
C GLU A 32 -2.64 9.21 15.65
N LEU A 33 -3.16 10.21 14.92
CA LEU A 33 -2.37 11.20 14.19
C LEU A 33 -2.27 12.55 14.89
N ALA A 34 -2.81 12.66 16.11
CA ALA A 34 -2.85 13.89 16.90
C ALA A 34 -3.39 15.11 16.11
N LEU A 35 -4.51 14.91 15.38
CA LEU A 35 -5.10 15.95 14.57
C LEU A 35 -5.89 16.93 15.44
N ASN A 36 -5.62 18.23 15.26
CA ASN A 36 -6.39 19.28 15.92
C ASN A 36 -7.53 19.77 15.01
N VAL A 37 -8.70 19.16 15.13
CA VAL A 37 -9.88 19.51 14.32
C VAL A 37 -10.45 20.89 14.61
N ALA A 38 -10.00 21.58 15.69
CA ALA A 38 -10.35 22.97 15.95
C ALA A 38 -9.58 23.95 15.05
N GLN A 39 -8.47 23.52 14.45
CA GLN A 39 -7.72 24.27 13.47
C GLN A 39 -8.19 23.96 12.05
N PRO A 40 -8.00 24.86 11.07
CA PRO A 40 -8.36 24.60 9.69
C PRO A 40 -7.62 23.38 9.12
N VAL A 41 -8.37 22.49 8.52
CA VAL A 41 -7.87 21.27 7.87
C VAL A 41 -7.98 21.40 6.36
N VAL A 42 -6.94 20.98 5.65
CA VAL A 42 -6.91 20.88 4.19
C VAL A 42 -6.47 19.46 3.81
N TYR A 43 -7.34 18.74 3.16
CA TYR A 43 -7.05 17.40 2.67
C TYR A 43 -6.31 17.45 1.35
N VAL A 44 -5.20 16.74 1.28
CA VAL A 44 -4.38 16.65 0.07
C VAL A 44 -4.55 15.25 -0.53
N LEU A 45 -5.06 15.18 -1.76
CA LEU A 45 -5.26 13.93 -2.49
C LEU A 45 -4.27 13.83 -3.65
N PRO A 46 -3.81 12.61 -4.01
CA PRO A 46 -2.75 12.43 -5.00
C PRO A 46 -3.17 12.80 -6.43
N TYR A 47 -4.43 12.60 -6.79
CA TYR A 47 -4.95 12.87 -8.14
C TYR A 47 -6.47 13.05 -8.13
N THR A 48 -6.99 13.71 -9.15
CA THR A 48 -8.43 13.94 -9.32
C THR A 48 -9.16 12.63 -9.63
N SER A 49 -10.10 12.25 -8.76
CA SER A 49 -10.98 11.11 -8.94
C SER A 49 -12.24 11.31 -8.10
N GLU A 50 -13.38 11.45 -8.76
CA GLU A 50 -14.67 11.65 -8.06
C GLU A 50 -15.07 10.42 -7.24
N THR A 51 -14.80 9.23 -7.75
CA THR A 51 -15.07 7.97 -7.04
C THR A 51 -14.25 7.88 -5.75
N ASP A 52 -12.94 8.20 -5.82
CA ASP A 52 -12.08 8.21 -4.63
C ASP A 52 -12.53 9.29 -3.65
N PHE A 53 -12.96 10.46 -4.17
CA PHE A 53 -13.44 11.56 -3.36
C PHE A 53 -14.70 11.20 -2.56
N VAL A 54 -15.67 10.52 -3.18
CA VAL A 54 -16.91 10.09 -2.49
C VAL A 54 -16.57 9.10 -1.36
N ILE A 55 -15.67 8.12 -1.62
CA ILE A 55 -15.24 7.16 -0.60
C ILE A 55 -14.47 7.87 0.53
N PHE A 56 -13.57 8.77 0.18
CA PHE A 56 -12.82 9.57 1.14
C PHE A 56 -13.75 10.40 2.04
N ARG A 57 -14.68 11.16 1.45
CA ARG A 57 -15.66 11.95 2.20
C ARG A 57 -16.45 11.08 3.19
N LYS A 58 -16.97 9.94 2.73
CA LYS A 58 -17.70 9.00 3.58
C LYS A 58 -16.87 8.54 4.78
N ASN A 59 -15.57 8.24 4.56
CA ASN A 59 -14.68 7.86 5.65
C ASN A 59 -14.39 9.04 6.59
N CYS A 60 -14.21 10.28 6.11
CA CYS A 60 -14.07 11.46 6.97
C CYS A 60 -15.26 11.60 7.92
N LEU A 61 -16.47 11.57 7.37
CA LEU A 61 -17.69 11.70 8.17
C LEU A 61 -17.86 10.57 9.19
N SER A 62 -17.44 9.35 8.84
CA SER A 62 -17.54 8.19 9.74
C SER A 62 -16.60 8.24 10.95
N VAL A 63 -15.52 9.02 10.88
CA VAL A 63 -14.53 9.17 11.96
C VAL A 63 -14.55 10.55 12.61
N GLY A 64 -15.58 11.37 12.33
CA GLY A 64 -15.74 12.69 12.93
C GLY A 64 -14.79 13.77 12.40
N LEU A 65 -14.16 13.54 11.25
CA LEU A 65 -13.34 14.55 10.58
C LEU A 65 -14.23 15.57 9.84
N PRO A 66 -13.78 16.84 9.70
CA PRO A 66 -14.52 17.87 8.98
C PRO A 66 -14.86 17.48 7.55
N ASP A 67 -16.10 17.81 7.09
CA ASP A 67 -16.55 17.47 5.73
C ASP A 67 -15.67 18.14 4.68
N PRO A 68 -15.04 17.37 3.77
CA PRO A 68 -14.22 17.91 2.69
C PRO A 68 -14.96 18.85 1.73
N LEU A 69 -16.29 18.72 1.60
CA LEU A 69 -17.10 19.59 0.74
C LEU A 69 -17.36 20.98 1.33
N GLU A 70 -17.25 21.10 2.63
CA GLU A 70 -17.33 22.40 3.27
C GLU A 70 -16.07 23.23 2.97
N GLN A 71 -16.19 24.53 3.15
CA GLN A 71 -15.10 25.46 2.93
C GLN A 71 -14.52 25.93 4.27
N ASN A 72 -13.26 26.31 4.28
CA ASN A 72 -12.69 26.98 5.42
C ASN A 72 -12.93 28.50 5.30
N GLU A 73 -13.77 29.02 6.18
CA GLU A 73 -14.02 30.47 6.27
C GLU A 73 -13.09 31.05 7.34
N ILE A 74 -12.13 31.86 6.91
CA ILE A 74 -11.11 32.45 7.77
C ILE A 74 -10.94 33.92 7.43
N ASN A 75 -11.24 34.81 8.36
CA ASN A 75 -11.14 36.27 8.17
C ASN A 75 -11.86 36.77 6.89
N GLY A 76 -13.07 36.27 6.61
CA GLY A 76 -13.84 36.64 5.42
C GLY A 76 -13.31 36.05 4.10
N ARG A 77 -12.24 35.27 4.12
CA ARG A 77 -11.78 34.49 2.97
C ARG A 77 -12.35 33.10 3.01
N VAL A 78 -12.86 32.64 1.89
CA VAL A 78 -13.44 31.31 1.72
C VAL A 78 -12.48 30.47 0.89
N LEU A 79 -11.92 29.41 1.47
CA LEU A 79 -10.92 28.55 0.85
C LEU A 79 -11.37 27.09 0.83
N PRO A 80 -11.04 26.32 -0.23
CA PRO A 80 -11.42 24.91 -0.33
C PRO A 80 -10.68 24.06 0.71
N ARG A 81 -11.43 23.12 1.32
CA ARG A 81 -10.89 22.19 2.33
C ARG A 81 -10.17 20.98 1.73
N PHE A 82 -10.09 20.87 0.43
CA PHE A 82 -9.35 19.81 -0.24
C PHE A 82 -8.65 20.28 -1.51
N VAL A 83 -7.58 19.57 -1.87
CA VAL A 83 -6.82 19.80 -3.11
C VAL A 83 -6.39 18.48 -3.74
N PHE A 84 -6.31 18.46 -5.07
CA PHE A 84 -5.74 17.35 -5.84
C PHE A 84 -4.36 17.74 -6.40
N LEU A 85 -3.32 16.92 -6.17
CA LEU A 85 -1.95 17.25 -6.63
C LEU A 85 -1.76 17.09 -8.14
N ASP A 86 -2.43 16.12 -8.74
CA ASP A 86 -2.33 15.83 -10.16
C ASP A 86 -3.71 15.61 -10.81
N GLU A 87 -3.76 15.81 -12.12
CA GLU A 87 -4.91 15.42 -12.91
C GLU A 87 -4.96 13.89 -13.01
N GLY A 88 -6.10 13.29 -12.64
CA GLY A 88 -6.40 11.91 -13.00
C GLY A 88 -6.61 11.78 -14.51
N ARG A 89 -6.70 10.54 -15.03
CA ARG A 89 -7.18 10.32 -16.41
C ARG A 89 -8.63 10.80 -16.50
N ARG A 90 -8.84 11.98 -17.08
CA ARG A 90 -10.15 12.51 -17.46
C ARG A 90 -10.40 12.21 -18.93
N PHE A 91 -11.66 11.97 -19.32
CA PHE A 91 -12.10 11.93 -20.71
C PHE A 91 -11.83 13.28 -21.43
N PHE A 92 -11.87 14.38 -20.69
CA PHE A 92 -11.55 15.73 -21.18
C PHE A 92 -10.33 16.25 -20.44
N LYS A 93 -9.22 16.42 -21.14
CA LYS A 93 -7.98 17.01 -20.60
C LYS A 93 -8.20 18.47 -20.19
N SER A 94 -8.08 18.76 -18.91
CA SER A 94 -7.89 20.12 -18.42
C SER A 94 -6.44 20.26 -17.95
N LYS A 95 -5.69 21.18 -18.55
CA LYS A 95 -4.28 21.46 -18.19
C LYS A 95 -4.14 22.25 -16.87
N GLY A 96 -5.24 22.48 -16.13
CA GLY A 96 -5.31 23.47 -15.07
C GLY A 96 -5.00 22.99 -13.65
N ALA A 97 -5.17 21.70 -13.31
CA ALA A 97 -5.17 21.25 -11.92
C ALA A 97 -3.87 21.53 -11.14
N LYS A 98 -2.71 21.39 -11.77
CA LYS A 98 -1.43 21.68 -11.10
C LYS A 98 -1.25 23.15 -10.74
N LYS A 99 -1.75 24.05 -11.57
CA LYS A 99 -1.71 25.50 -11.35
C LYS A 99 -2.68 25.90 -10.24
N GLU A 100 -3.89 25.32 -10.23
CA GLU A 100 -4.91 25.52 -9.23
C GLU A 100 -4.45 25.08 -7.82
N THR A 101 -3.82 23.92 -7.71
CA THR A 101 -3.29 23.39 -6.43
C THR A 101 -2.24 24.33 -5.84
N ILE A 102 -1.31 24.83 -6.68
CA ILE A 102 -0.29 25.78 -6.24
C ILE A 102 -0.94 27.09 -5.79
N THR A 103 -1.95 27.56 -6.50
CA THR A 103 -2.71 28.76 -6.13
C THR A 103 -3.40 28.59 -4.78
N ILE A 104 -4.05 27.44 -4.52
CA ILE A 104 -4.69 27.16 -3.23
C ILE A 104 -3.66 27.13 -2.10
N PHE A 105 -2.52 26.47 -2.29
CA PHE A 105 -1.44 26.48 -1.29
C PHE A 105 -0.90 27.88 -1.03
N ASN A 106 -0.71 28.70 -2.07
CA ASN A 106 -0.29 30.08 -1.90
C ASN A 106 -1.32 30.91 -1.12
N ASN A 107 -2.62 30.72 -1.38
CA ASN A 107 -3.67 31.42 -0.64
C ASN A 107 -3.65 31.09 0.86
N TYR A 108 -3.41 29.82 1.21
CA TYR A 108 -3.24 29.41 2.60
C TYR A 108 -1.95 29.93 3.23
N LEU A 109 -0.86 29.99 2.47
CA LEU A 109 0.41 30.58 2.93
C LEU A 109 0.27 32.09 3.17
N GLU A 110 -0.40 32.82 2.29
CA GLU A 110 -0.69 34.24 2.49
C GLU A 110 -1.59 34.46 3.72
N LEU A 111 -2.58 33.61 3.92
CA LEU A 111 -3.44 33.67 5.09
C LEU A 111 -2.64 33.47 6.38
N HIS A 112 -1.76 32.47 6.42
CA HIS A 112 -0.87 32.24 7.56
C HIS A 112 0.09 33.42 7.79
N ARG A 113 0.54 34.11 6.73
CA ARG A 113 1.37 35.30 6.83
C ARG A 113 0.64 36.47 7.53
N THR A 114 -0.67 36.60 7.28
CA THR A 114 -1.50 37.65 7.93
C THR A 114 -1.96 37.25 9.33
N LEU A 115 -2.05 35.93 9.61
CA LEU A 115 -2.50 35.34 10.87
C LEU A 115 -1.49 34.30 11.37
N PRO A 116 -0.36 34.70 11.97
CA PRO A 116 0.69 33.75 12.39
C PRO A 116 0.24 32.72 13.43
N GLU A 117 -0.79 33.02 14.19
CA GLU A 117 -1.37 32.11 15.20
C GLU A 117 -2.21 30.99 14.59
N LEU A 118 -2.65 31.16 13.35
CA LEU A 118 -3.40 30.15 12.61
C LEU A 118 -2.46 29.02 12.18
N ASP A 119 -2.79 27.79 12.55
CA ASP A 119 -2.07 26.61 12.07
C ASP A 119 -2.95 25.77 11.15
N VAL A 120 -2.72 25.88 9.85
CA VAL A 120 -3.42 25.09 8.85
C VAL A 120 -2.78 23.70 8.77
N GLN A 121 -3.57 22.66 8.98
CA GLN A 121 -3.13 21.28 8.91
C GLN A 121 -3.39 20.68 7.53
N LEU A 122 -2.30 20.38 6.80
CA LEU A 122 -2.38 19.67 5.52
C LEU A 122 -2.36 18.18 5.78
N ILE A 123 -3.49 17.48 5.58
CA ILE A 123 -3.63 16.05 5.82
C ILE A 123 -3.53 15.30 4.48
N PRO A 124 -2.44 14.58 4.22
CA PRO A 124 -2.34 13.72 3.05
C PRO A 124 -3.31 12.53 3.17
N VAL A 125 -4.12 12.31 2.14
CA VAL A 125 -5.11 11.21 2.11
C VAL A 125 -4.98 10.41 0.83
N SER A 126 -4.92 9.07 0.96
CA SER A 126 -4.90 8.14 -0.18
C SER A 126 -6.08 7.20 -0.11
N VAL A 127 -6.80 7.04 -1.21
CA VAL A 127 -7.78 5.97 -1.40
C VAL A 127 -7.12 4.84 -2.18
N LEU A 128 -7.02 3.68 -1.57
CA LEU A 128 -6.35 2.52 -2.12
C LEU A 128 -7.37 1.42 -2.44
N TRP A 129 -7.47 1.08 -3.72
CA TRP A 129 -8.37 0.06 -4.25
C TRP A 129 -7.65 -1.28 -4.30
N GLY A 130 -7.92 -2.13 -3.30
CA GLY A 130 -7.20 -3.38 -3.17
C GLY A 130 -5.71 -3.18 -2.83
N ARG A 131 -5.00 -4.28 -2.65
CA ARG A 131 -3.60 -4.31 -2.20
C ARG A 131 -2.71 -5.15 -3.10
N SER A 132 -3.10 -5.25 -4.38
CA SER A 132 -2.27 -5.96 -5.35
C SER A 132 -0.96 -5.21 -5.56
N PRO A 133 0.20 -5.84 -5.34
CA PRO A 133 1.50 -5.23 -5.63
C PRO A 133 1.67 -4.93 -7.12
N GLY A 134 0.83 -5.54 -7.97
CA GLY A 134 0.99 -5.56 -9.41
C GLY A 134 2.13 -6.48 -9.82
N ARG A 135 2.00 -7.09 -11.00
CA ARG A 135 3.09 -7.84 -11.64
C ARG A 135 3.80 -6.94 -12.64
N GLU A 136 5.05 -7.22 -12.91
CA GLU A 136 5.81 -6.53 -13.96
C GLU A 136 5.27 -6.86 -15.35
N ASP A 137 4.68 -8.04 -15.51
CA ASP A 137 4.03 -8.46 -16.74
C ASP A 137 2.75 -7.64 -17.00
N LYS A 138 2.60 -7.18 -18.23
CA LYS A 138 1.47 -6.36 -18.72
C LYS A 138 0.10 -7.05 -18.68
N THR A 139 0.05 -8.32 -18.33
CA THR A 139 -1.17 -9.15 -18.25
C THR A 139 -1.91 -9.04 -16.92
N GLY A 140 -1.36 -8.31 -15.95
CA GLY A 140 -2.04 -8.01 -14.69
C GLY A 140 -3.24 -7.08 -14.88
N LEU A 141 -4.20 -7.16 -13.96
CA LEU A 141 -5.34 -6.22 -13.87
C LEU A 141 -4.87 -4.78 -14.07
N PRO A 142 -5.56 -4.00 -14.91
CA PRO A 142 -5.17 -2.63 -15.20
C PRO A 142 -5.00 -1.87 -13.89
N ASN A 143 -3.96 -1.05 -13.82
CA ASN A 143 -3.67 -0.22 -12.65
C ASN A 143 -4.95 0.57 -12.31
N LEU A 144 -5.68 0.16 -11.26
CA LEU A 144 -6.96 0.76 -10.85
C LEU A 144 -6.84 2.28 -10.64
N ARG A 145 -5.63 2.75 -10.36
CA ARG A 145 -5.29 4.17 -10.30
C ARG A 145 -5.49 4.92 -11.63
N LEU A 146 -5.35 4.24 -12.76
CA LEU A 146 -5.45 4.82 -14.09
C LEU A 146 -6.83 4.62 -14.73
N LEU A 147 -7.75 3.96 -14.03
CA LEU A 147 -9.10 3.74 -14.53
C LEU A 147 -9.93 5.03 -14.44
N ASN A 148 -10.78 5.22 -15.42
CA ASN A 148 -11.79 6.27 -15.39
C ASN A 148 -12.84 5.99 -14.31
N GLY A 149 -13.59 7.01 -13.88
CA GLY A 149 -14.58 6.88 -12.81
C GLY A 149 -15.58 5.72 -13.00
N LEU A 150 -16.05 5.51 -14.25
CA LEU A 150 -16.96 4.39 -14.58
C LEU A 150 -16.28 3.02 -14.38
N GLN A 151 -15.03 2.88 -14.84
CA GLN A 151 -14.26 1.64 -14.65
C GLN A 151 -13.95 1.38 -13.19
N LYS A 152 -13.72 2.42 -12.38
CA LYS A 152 -13.56 2.29 -10.93
C LYS A 152 -14.85 1.85 -10.25
N THR A 153 -16.00 2.33 -10.73
CA THR A 153 -17.29 1.89 -10.20
C THR A 153 -17.53 0.40 -10.47
N ILE A 154 -17.17 -0.08 -11.66
CA ILE A 154 -17.20 -1.52 -11.98
C ILE A 154 -16.17 -2.28 -11.13
N ALA A 155 -14.98 -1.74 -10.96
CA ALA A 155 -13.94 -2.33 -10.11
C ALA A 155 -14.37 -2.37 -8.62
N ALA A 156 -15.24 -1.46 -8.18
CA ALA A 156 -15.82 -1.47 -6.83
C ALA A 156 -16.63 -2.75 -6.56
N LEU A 157 -17.27 -3.34 -7.58
CA LEU A 157 -17.95 -4.64 -7.46
C LEU A 157 -16.99 -5.76 -7.06
N TRP A 158 -15.76 -5.75 -7.59
CA TRP A 158 -14.74 -6.78 -7.33
C TRP A 158 -13.87 -6.48 -6.13
N PHE A 159 -13.51 -5.21 -5.91
CA PHE A 159 -12.50 -4.78 -4.93
C PHE A 159 -13.05 -3.87 -3.82
N GLY A 160 -14.33 -3.50 -3.87
CA GLY A 160 -14.88 -2.50 -2.96
C GLY A 160 -14.73 -2.82 -1.47
N ARG A 161 -14.75 -4.10 -1.09
CA ARG A 161 -14.56 -4.53 0.30
C ARG A 161 -13.11 -4.45 0.78
N ASP A 162 -12.14 -4.40 -0.14
CA ASP A 162 -10.71 -4.32 0.15
C ASP A 162 -10.18 -2.90 -0.04
N THR A 163 -11.08 -1.94 -0.32
CA THR A 163 -10.75 -0.52 -0.42
C THR A 163 -10.59 0.06 0.98
N PHE A 164 -9.56 0.87 1.16
CA PHE A 164 -9.33 1.59 2.40
C PHE A 164 -8.86 3.01 2.15
N VAL A 165 -9.12 3.88 3.12
CA VAL A 165 -8.72 5.29 3.09
C VAL A 165 -7.61 5.50 4.11
N ARG A 166 -6.43 5.84 3.65
CA ARG A 166 -5.28 6.08 4.50
C ARG A 166 -5.11 7.57 4.75
N PHE A 167 -5.24 7.95 6.00
CA PHE A 167 -4.89 9.27 6.50
C PHE A 167 -3.43 9.26 6.97
N SER A 168 -2.72 10.36 6.75
CA SER A 168 -1.35 10.53 7.22
C SER A 168 -1.26 11.66 8.22
N GLN A 169 -0.16 11.68 8.95
CA GLN A 169 0.15 12.78 9.86
C GLN A 169 0.06 14.12 9.12
N ALA A 170 -0.60 15.07 9.76
CA ALA A 170 -0.74 16.40 9.20
C ALA A 170 0.62 17.12 9.11
N VAL A 171 0.79 17.85 8.03
CA VAL A 171 1.90 18.81 7.89
C VAL A 171 1.38 20.17 8.32
N SER A 172 1.92 20.70 9.42
CA SER A 172 1.62 22.04 9.90
C SER A 172 2.19 23.09 8.95
N LEU A 173 1.33 23.99 8.48
CA LEU A 173 1.76 25.09 7.64
C LEU A 173 2.66 26.07 8.41
N ARG A 174 2.38 26.26 9.69
CA ARG A 174 3.20 27.05 10.61
C ARG A 174 4.62 26.48 10.73
N TYR A 175 4.75 25.17 10.89
CA TYR A 175 6.06 24.51 10.94
C TYR A 175 6.82 24.73 9.63
N MET A 176 6.17 24.53 8.49
CA MET A 176 6.79 24.68 7.18
C MET A 176 7.28 26.10 6.90
N THR A 177 6.52 27.11 7.32
CA THR A 177 6.92 28.51 7.13
C THR A 177 8.05 28.93 8.07
N ARG A 178 8.10 28.41 9.29
CA ARG A 178 9.21 28.63 10.23
C ARG A 178 10.53 28.05 9.72
N GLU A 179 10.52 26.82 9.19
CA GLU A 179 11.72 26.13 8.71
C GLU A 179 12.22 26.63 7.35
N HIS A 180 11.32 27.11 6.47
CA HIS A 180 11.64 27.40 5.08
C HIS A 180 11.38 28.84 4.66
N GLY A 181 10.89 29.70 5.56
CA GLY A 181 10.51 31.09 5.25
C GLY A 181 9.25 31.19 4.40
N PHE A 182 9.05 32.36 3.79
CA PHE A 182 7.90 32.66 2.90
C PHE A 182 8.28 32.75 1.42
N ASP A 183 9.15 31.82 0.95
CA ASP A 183 9.53 31.77 -0.46
C ASP A 183 8.33 31.36 -1.33
N GLN A 184 8.14 32.01 -2.48
CA GLN A 184 7.10 31.60 -3.47
C GLN A 184 7.22 30.15 -3.95
N LYS A 185 8.39 29.55 -3.76
CA LYS A 185 8.64 28.13 -4.11
C LYS A 185 8.10 27.14 -3.08
N ILE A 186 7.64 27.58 -1.89
CA ILE A 186 7.15 26.69 -0.84
C ILE A 186 5.96 25.86 -1.30
N ALA A 187 4.98 26.46 -1.98
CA ALA A 187 3.83 25.72 -2.54
C ALA A 187 4.26 24.60 -3.50
N GLN A 188 5.27 24.85 -4.33
CA GLN A 188 5.83 23.84 -5.23
C GLN A 188 6.58 22.74 -4.45
N LYS A 189 7.31 23.12 -3.39
CA LYS A 189 8.01 22.19 -2.50
C LYS A 189 7.02 21.30 -1.75
N LEU A 190 5.95 21.87 -1.20
CA LEU A 190 4.86 21.12 -0.56
C LEU A 190 4.25 20.11 -1.51
N ALA A 191 3.91 20.50 -2.74
CA ALA A 191 3.35 19.60 -3.74
C ALA A 191 4.32 18.46 -4.09
N ARG A 192 5.62 18.74 -4.18
CA ARG A 192 6.66 17.71 -4.46
C ARG A 192 6.81 16.73 -3.29
N VAL A 193 6.89 17.23 -2.07
CA VAL A 193 6.99 16.40 -0.85
C VAL A 193 5.77 15.51 -0.72
N ALA A 194 4.57 16.06 -0.94
CA ALA A 194 3.34 15.28 -0.91
C ALA A 194 3.34 14.15 -1.97
N LYS A 195 3.85 14.40 -3.19
CA LYS A 195 3.97 13.35 -4.23
C LYS A 195 4.89 12.20 -3.81
N ILE A 196 6.05 12.53 -3.23
CA ILE A 196 7.00 11.53 -2.71
C ILE A 196 6.34 10.74 -1.58
N HIS A 197 5.63 11.42 -0.68
CA HIS A 197 4.90 10.78 0.41
C HIS A 197 3.87 9.77 -0.11
N PHE A 198 3.05 10.16 -1.11
CA PHE A 198 2.07 9.23 -1.72
C PHE A 198 2.72 8.04 -2.44
N ALA A 199 3.88 8.23 -3.06
CA ALA A 199 4.62 7.12 -3.66
C ALA A 199 5.09 6.12 -2.59
N LYS A 200 5.66 6.62 -1.48
CA LYS A 200 6.07 5.79 -0.33
C LYS A 200 4.88 5.09 0.34
N GLN A 201 3.78 5.80 0.56
CA GLN A 201 2.56 5.19 1.11
C GLN A 201 2.06 4.02 0.26
N ARG A 202 2.07 4.18 -1.05
CA ARG A 202 1.66 3.11 -1.96
C ARG A 202 2.57 1.89 -1.79
N ILE A 203 3.88 2.07 -1.84
CA ILE A 203 4.84 0.97 -1.68
C ILE A 203 4.65 0.28 -0.34
N SER A 204 4.47 1.02 0.76
CA SER A 204 4.25 0.42 2.08
C SER A 204 2.95 -0.38 2.21
N ALA A 205 1.93 -0.07 1.39
CA ALA A 205 0.63 -0.73 1.43
C ALA A 205 0.50 -1.89 0.44
N THR A 206 1.15 -1.80 -0.72
CA THR A 206 1.03 -2.80 -1.80
C THR A 206 2.30 -3.62 -1.99
N GLY A 207 3.42 -3.19 -1.44
CA GLY A 207 4.74 -3.74 -1.72
C GLY A 207 5.32 -3.31 -3.08
N PRO A 208 6.57 -3.71 -3.36
CA PRO A 208 7.16 -3.57 -4.68
C PRO A 208 6.40 -4.43 -5.70
N ARG A 209 6.58 -4.14 -6.98
CA ARG A 209 6.06 -5.03 -8.03
C ARG A 209 6.76 -6.37 -7.94
N LEU A 210 5.98 -7.44 -7.90
CA LEU A 210 6.54 -8.78 -7.89
C LEU A 210 6.90 -9.18 -9.33
N PRO A 211 8.14 -9.63 -9.58
CA PRO A 211 8.49 -10.23 -10.85
C PRO A 211 7.63 -11.49 -11.07
N ASN A 212 7.40 -11.85 -12.34
CA ASN A 212 6.83 -13.15 -12.64
C ASN A 212 7.77 -14.24 -12.11
N ARG A 213 7.21 -15.26 -11.45
CA ARG A 213 7.98 -16.38 -10.88
C ARG A 213 8.97 -16.98 -11.89
N GLN A 214 8.54 -17.17 -13.13
CA GLN A 214 9.41 -17.69 -14.19
C GLN A 214 10.52 -16.72 -14.58
N ALA A 215 10.22 -15.41 -14.65
CA ALA A 215 11.21 -14.39 -14.93
C ALA A 215 12.27 -14.30 -13.81
N MET A 216 11.82 -14.42 -12.55
CA MET A 216 12.71 -14.49 -11.39
C MET A 216 13.61 -15.74 -11.46
N PHE A 217 13.06 -16.91 -11.80
CA PHE A 217 13.85 -18.14 -11.97
C PHE A 217 14.90 -17.98 -13.07
N ASN A 218 14.51 -17.46 -14.23
CA ASN A 218 15.45 -17.21 -15.32
C ASN A 218 16.55 -16.23 -14.94
N LYS A 219 16.21 -15.17 -14.20
CA LYS A 219 17.17 -14.20 -13.67
C LYS A 219 18.16 -14.84 -12.70
N LEU A 220 17.66 -15.60 -11.73
CA LEU A 220 18.50 -16.26 -10.73
C LEU A 220 19.41 -17.32 -11.34
N LEU A 221 18.89 -18.19 -12.20
CA LEU A 221 19.67 -19.25 -12.85
C LEU A 221 20.76 -18.74 -13.80
N GLN A 222 20.66 -17.48 -14.24
CA GLN A 222 21.69 -16.84 -15.05
C GLN A 222 22.77 -16.13 -14.21
N GLN A 223 22.61 -16.04 -12.89
CA GLN A 223 23.63 -15.41 -12.04
C GLN A 223 24.94 -16.22 -12.05
N PRO A 224 26.09 -15.56 -12.17
CA PRO A 224 27.39 -16.24 -12.24
C PRO A 224 27.67 -17.15 -11.04
N VAL A 225 27.21 -16.74 -9.84
CA VAL A 225 27.36 -17.49 -8.59
C VAL A 225 26.57 -18.80 -8.62
N ILE A 226 25.36 -18.80 -9.16
CA ILE A 226 24.51 -19.99 -9.29
C ILE A 226 25.06 -20.90 -10.41
N LEU A 227 25.50 -20.33 -11.53
CA LEU A 227 26.12 -21.12 -12.62
C LEU A 227 27.39 -21.84 -12.15
N ALA A 228 28.23 -21.16 -11.36
CA ALA A 228 29.42 -21.79 -10.76
C ALA A 228 29.01 -22.93 -9.79
N ALA A 229 27.95 -22.74 -8.98
CA ALA A 229 27.49 -23.79 -8.08
C ALA A 229 26.90 -25.00 -8.84
N ILE A 230 26.25 -24.77 -9.99
CA ILE A 230 25.77 -25.83 -10.88
C ILE A 230 26.96 -26.64 -11.48
N GLU A 231 28.01 -25.96 -11.88
CA GLU A 231 29.24 -26.63 -12.38
C GLU A 231 29.94 -27.45 -11.31
N ASP A 232 30.05 -26.90 -10.10
CA ASP A 232 30.62 -27.63 -8.95
C ASP A 232 29.79 -28.86 -8.62
N GLU A 233 28.46 -28.77 -8.64
CA GLU A 233 27.55 -29.88 -8.39
C GLU A 233 27.66 -30.97 -9.46
N ALA A 234 27.75 -30.57 -10.74
CA ALA A 234 27.93 -31.49 -11.86
C ALA A 234 29.24 -32.29 -11.71
N LYS A 235 30.35 -31.62 -11.34
CA LYS A 235 31.65 -32.25 -11.11
C LYS A 235 31.62 -33.17 -9.89
N SER A 236 31.08 -32.70 -8.77
CA SER A 236 31.11 -33.44 -7.51
C SER A 236 30.26 -34.73 -7.55
N LYS A 237 29.12 -34.67 -8.26
CA LYS A 237 28.23 -35.83 -8.41
C LYS A 237 28.48 -36.67 -9.67
N ASN A 238 29.45 -36.27 -10.50
CA ASN A 238 29.72 -36.89 -11.79
C ASN A 238 28.49 -37.02 -12.69
N ILE A 239 27.70 -35.93 -12.80
CA ILE A 239 26.51 -35.83 -13.61
C ILE A 239 26.67 -34.76 -14.72
N SER A 240 25.86 -34.84 -15.75
CA SER A 240 25.87 -33.81 -16.81
C SER A 240 25.44 -32.42 -16.26
N LYS A 241 25.99 -31.37 -16.84
CA LYS A 241 25.63 -29.97 -16.49
C LYS A 241 24.14 -29.72 -16.63
N GLU A 242 23.50 -30.32 -17.63
CA GLU A 242 22.03 -30.24 -17.83
C GLU A 242 21.24 -30.87 -16.68
N LYS A 243 21.72 -31.98 -16.14
CA LYS A 243 21.12 -32.62 -14.95
C LYS A 243 21.24 -31.75 -13.72
N ALA A 244 22.44 -31.18 -13.48
CA ALA A 244 22.68 -30.26 -12.38
C ALA A 244 21.82 -28.98 -12.51
N TYR A 245 21.65 -28.47 -13.73
CA TYR A 245 20.76 -27.32 -14.00
C TYR A 245 19.30 -27.62 -13.68
N LYS A 246 18.78 -28.78 -14.11
CA LYS A 246 17.44 -29.23 -13.74
C LYS A 246 17.25 -29.43 -12.24
N GLU A 247 18.29 -29.81 -11.53
CA GLU A 247 18.29 -29.92 -10.07
C GLU A 247 18.21 -28.53 -9.42
N ALA A 248 18.89 -27.54 -9.97
CA ALA A 248 18.80 -26.14 -9.55
C ALA A 248 17.38 -25.55 -9.77
N GLU A 249 16.76 -25.84 -10.92
CA GLU A 249 15.37 -25.44 -11.19
C GLU A 249 14.40 -26.08 -10.17
N LYS A 250 14.57 -27.36 -9.86
CA LYS A 250 13.75 -28.03 -8.84
C LYS A 250 13.92 -27.44 -7.45
N ILE A 251 15.15 -27.06 -7.09
CA ILE A 251 15.43 -26.39 -5.82
C ILE A 251 14.73 -25.03 -5.76
N LEU A 252 14.80 -24.23 -6.81
CA LEU A 252 14.08 -22.96 -6.89
C LEU A 252 12.56 -23.17 -6.80
N ASP A 253 12.03 -24.17 -7.50
CA ASP A 253 10.59 -24.49 -7.45
C ASP A 253 10.17 -24.95 -6.06
N GLU A 254 11.03 -25.68 -5.34
CA GLU A 254 10.81 -26.09 -3.96
C GLU A 254 10.79 -24.88 -3.01
N ILE A 255 11.72 -23.94 -3.14
CA ILE A 255 11.91 -22.82 -2.23
C ILE A 255 10.88 -21.71 -2.50
N ALA A 256 10.72 -21.29 -3.73
CA ALA A 256 10.14 -20.00 -4.08
C ALA A 256 8.66 -19.86 -3.74
N ALA A 257 8.30 -18.71 -3.18
CA ALA A 257 6.92 -18.26 -3.03
C ALA A 257 6.24 -18.01 -4.40
N ASP A 258 4.93 -17.99 -4.42
CA ASP A 258 4.10 -17.65 -5.58
C ASP A 258 2.95 -16.76 -5.14
N VAL A 259 3.29 -15.56 -4.68
CA VAL A 259 2.30 -14.63 -4.13
C VAL A 259 1.22 -14.32 -5.15
N SER A 260 -0.01 -14.53 -4.76
CA SER A 260 -1.17 -14.18 -5.57
C SER A 260 -2.14 -13.32 -4.76
N TYR A 261 -2.60 -12.24 -5.38
CA TYR A 261 -3.57 -11.35 -4.73
C TYR A 261 -4.89 -12.05 -4.42
N GLU A 262 -5.33 -12.93 -5.33
CA GLU A 262 -6.50 -13.77 -5.14
C GLU A 262 -6.33 -14.71 -3.95
N GLY A 263 -5.13 -15.29 -3.80
CA GLY A 263 -4.78 -16.14 -2.66
C GLY A 263 -4.81 -15.36 -1.33
N LEU A 264 -4.25 -14.15 -1.32
CA LEU A 264 -4.31 -13.27 -0.14
C LEU A 264 -5.75 -12.89 0.23
N ARG A 265 -6.60 -12.60 -0.75
CA ARG A 265 -8.02 -12.30 -0.50
C ARG A 265 -8.80 -13.50 0.05
N MET A 266 -8.53 -14.69 -0.48
CA MET A 266 -9.14 -15.92 0.06
C MET A 266 -8.69 -16.16 1.49
N ALA A 267 -7.40 -16.02 1.76
CA ALA A 267 -6.84 -16.12 3.11
C ALA A 267 -7.45 -15.09 4.07
N ASP A 268 -7.57 -13.81 3.64
CA ASP A 268 -8.22 -12.78 4.45
C ASP A 268 -9.67 -13.12 4.80
N ARG A 269 -10.46 -13.61 3.83
CA ARG A 269 -11.85 -13.99 4.10
C ARG A 269 -11.95 -15.14 5.09
N PHE A 270 -11.11 -16.16 4.91
CA PHE A 270 -11.06 -17.30 5.81
C PHE A 270 -10.61 -16.90 7.21
N LEU A 271 -9.51 -16.13 7.33
CA LEU A 271 -9.00 -15.66 8.61
C LEU A 271 -9.97 -14.71 9.31
N ARG A 272 -10.64 -13.83 8.57
CA ARG A 272 -11.68 -12.96 9.12
C ARG A 272 -12.84 -13.77 9.72
N TRP A 273 -13.29 -14.80 9.02
CA TRP A 273 -14.30 -15.71 9.56
C TRP A 273 -13.78 -16.43 10.81
N LEU A 274 -12.54 -16.94 10.76
CA LEU A 274 -11.90 -17.65 11.88
C LEU A 274 -11.82 -16.76 13.13
N TRP A 275 -11.25 -15.55 13.00
CA TRP A 275 -11.06 -14.64 14.13
C TRP A 275 -12.37 -14.11 14.71
N ASN A 276 -13.39 -13.86 13.88
CA ASN A 276 -14.67 -13.38 14.38
C ASN A 276 -15.58 -14.48 14.94
N LYS A 277 -15.36 -15.75 14.57
CA LYS A 277 -16.19 -16.87 15.05
C LYS A 277 -15.59 -17.58 16.26
N LEU A 278 -14.27 -17.71 16.28
CA LEU A 278 -13.57 -18.50 17.34
C LEU A 278 -12.93 -17.60 18.41
N TYR A 279 -12.74 -16.33 18.15
CA TYR A 279 -12.11 -15.38 19.05
C TYR A 279 -12.99 -14.15 19.25
N GLN A 280 -12.81 -13.46 20.37
CA GLN A 280 -13.59 -12.26 20.73
C GLN A 280 -13.07 -10.97 20.06
N GLY A 281 -12.17 -11.06 19.13
CA GLY A 281 -11.54 -9.94 18.45
C GLY A 281 -10.02 -10.00 18.55
N ILE A 282 -9.37 -8.95 18.06
CA ILE A 282 -7.91 -8.79 18.05
C ILE A 282 -7.62 -7.36 18.44
N ASP A 283 -6.92 -7.16 19.55
CA ASP A 283 -6.39 -5.87 19.95
C ASP A 283 -4.99 -5.70 19.39
N VAL A 284 -4.75 -4.58 18.73
CA VAL A 284 -3.48 -4.29 18.05
C VAL A 284 -2.88 -3.03 18.65
N GLU A 285 -1.74 -3.19 19.31
CA GLU A 285 -1.00 -2.08 19.89
C GLU A 285 0.28 -1.78 19.06
N ASN A 286 0.75 -0.53 19.12
CA ASN A 286 2.01 -0.06 18.51
C ASN A 286 2.12 -0.26 16.99
N ALA A 287 1.01 -0.41 16.27
CA ALA A 287 1.02 -0.53 14.81
C ALA A 287 1.53 0.74 14.10
N ASP A 288 1.40 1.89 14.73
CA ASP A 288 1.91 3.19 14.28
C ASP A 288 3.43 3.16 14.05
N ARG A 289 4.19 2.53 14.95
CA ARG A 289 5.65 2.38 14.84
C ARG A 289 6.03 1.59 13.59
N VAL A 290 5.34 0.49 13.34
CA VAL A 290 5.58 -0.34 12.15
C VAL A 290 5.20 0.41 10.87
N ARG A 291 4.06 1.11 10.88
CA ARG A 291 3.65 1.96 9.76
C ARG A 291 4.69 3.05 9.44
N LYS A 292 5.27 3.67 10.47
CA LYS A 292 6.32 4.68 10.32
C LYS A 292 7.57 4.09 9.66
N LEU A 293 8.09 2.98 10.18
CA LEU A 293 9.26 2.29 9.60
C LEU A 293 9.03 1.89 8.14
N ALA A 294 7.85 1.35 7.81
CA ALA A 294 7.51 1.00 6.44
C ALA A 294 7.44 2.22 5.50
N LEU A 295 6.96 3.38 5.99
CA LEU A 295 6.93 4.65 5.22
C LEU A 295 8.32 5.24 5.03
N GLU A 296 9.22 5.05 5.97
CA GLU A 296 10.62 5.47 5.87
C GLU A 296 11.40 4.61 4.86
N GLY A 297 10.86 3.45 4.48
CA GLY A 297 11.45 2.54 3.50
C GLY A 297 12.40 1.51 4.11
N HIS A 298 12.26 1.23 5.41
CA HIS A 298 13.02 0.18 6.06
C HIS A 298 12.52 -1.21 5.66
N GLU A 299 13.45 -2.13 5.49
CA GLU A 299 13.16 -3.55 5.42
C GLU A 299 12.84 -4.05 6.84
N ILE A 300 11.68 -4.69 7.00
CA ILE A 300 11.20 -5.10 8.31
C ILE A 300 11.20 -6.61 8.40
N VAL A 301 11.96 -7.15 9.34
CA VAL A 301 11.96 -8.57 9.68
C VAL A 301 11.10 -8.79 10.92
N TYR A 302 10.00 -9.52 10.75
CA TYR A 302 9.10 -9.86 11.84
C TYR A 302 9.52 -11.19 12.46
N VAL A 303 9.74 -11.19 13.76
CA VAL A 303 10.12 -12.39 14.53
C VAL A 303 9.04 -12.65 15.58
N PRO A 304 7.93 -13.33 15.21
CA PRO A 304 6.88 -13.66 16.17
C PRO A 304 7.36 -14.74 17.15
N CYS A 305 6.75 -14.75 18.34
CA CYS A 305 6.96 -15.83 19.31
C CYS A 305 6.29 -17.11 18.79
N HIS A 306 7.04 -17.92 18.05
CA HIS A 306 6.53 -19.07 17.29
C HIS A 306 6.12 -20.26 18.19
N ARG A 307 5.03 -20.07 18.95
CA ARG A 307 4.43 -21.12 19.78
C ARG A 307 3.33 -21.91 19.06
N SER A 308 2.72 -21.30 18.03
CA SER A 308 1.63 -21.91 17.28
C SER A 308 1.71 -21.56 15.78
N HIS A 309 1.11 -22.41 14.96
CA HIS A 309 0.86 -22.09 13.54
C HIS A 309 -0.11 -20.91 13.34
N ILE A 310 -0.77 -20.47 14.38
CA ILE A 310 -1.65 -19.31 14.37
C ILE A 310 -0.83 -18.00 14.29
N ASP A 311 0.35 -17.96 14.89
CA ASP A 311 1.12 -16.73 15.10
C ASP A 311 1.46 -16.00 13.79
N TYR A 312 1.96 -16.70 12.78
CA TYR A 312 2.30 -16.10 11.49
C TYR A 312 1.07 -15.75 10.64
N LEU A 313 -0.04 -16.52 10.79
CA LEU A 313 -1.30 -16.20 10.13
C LEU A 313 -1.93 -14.94 10.74
N LEU A 314 -1.91 -14.84 12.06
CA LEU A 314 -2.39 -13.67 12.79
C LEU A 314 -1.57 -12.44 12.45
N LEU A 315 -0.24 -12.53 12.43
CA LEU A 315 0.64 -11.42 12.07
C LEU A 315 0.34 -10.92 10.66
N SER A 316 0.26 -11.81 9.68
CA SER A 316 -0.07 -11.46 8.29
C SER A 316 -1.45 -10.80 8.17
N TYR A 317 -2.44 -11.30 8.90
CA TYR A 317 -3.78 -10.75 8.95
C TYR A 317 -3.78 -9.34 9.56
N VAL A 318 -3.12 -9.14 10.70
CA VAL A 318 -3.01 -7.84 11.38
C VAL A 318 -2.34 -6.83 10.46
N LEU A 319 -1.17 -7.15 9.90
CA LEU A 319 -0.46 -6.25 9.00
C LEU A 319 -1.30 -5.88 7.77
N TYR A 320 -2.00 -6.86 7.20
CA TYR A 320 -2.95 -6.60 6.11
C TYR A 320 -4.02 -5.61 6.54
N HIS A 321 -4.63 -5.74 7.71
CA HIS A 321 -5.67 -4.82 8.21
C HIS A 321 -5.11 -3.47 8.66
N GLN A 322 -3.82 -3.39 9.01
CA GLN A 322 -3.12 -2.14 9.31
C GLN A 322 -2.63 -1.37 8.07
N GLY A 323 -3.03 -1.80 6.86
CA GLY A 323 -2.64 -1.13 5.62
C GLY A 323 -1.19 -1.34 5.22
N LEU A 324 -0.57 -2.41 5.71
CA LEU A 324 0.79 -2.83 5.40
C LEU A 324 0.79 -4.05 4.47
N VAL A 325 1.87 -4.24 3.75
CA VAL A 325 2.07 -5.42 2.93
C VAL A 325 2.27 -6.64 3.83
N PRO A 326 1.59 -7.79 3.59
CA PRO A 326 1.92 -9.02 4.30
C PRO A 326 3.35 -9.45 3.99
N PRO A 327 4.12 -9.90 4.99
CA PRO A 327 5.50 -10.32 4.79
C PRO A 327 5.58 -11.66 4.06
N HIS A 328 6.73 -11.91 3.44
CA HIS A 328 7.09 -13.28 3.06
C HIS A 328 7.31 -14.13 4.32
N ILE A 329 6.85 -15.37 4.30
CA ILE A 329 6.87 -16.26 5.46
C ILE A 329 7.86 -17.40 5.21
N ALA A 330 8.91 -17.49 6.03
CA ALA A 330 9.80 -18.62 6.04
C ALA A 330 9.10 -19.84 6.66
N ALA A 331 8.79 -20.85 5.86
CA ALA A 331 8.09 -22.06 6.28
C ALA A 331 8.98 -23.29 6.17
N GLY A 332 8.85 -24.23 7.09
CA GLY A 332 9.54 -25.52 6.99
C GLY A 332 9.01 -26.34 5.81
N ILE A 333 9.91 -27.06 5.14
CA ILE A 333 9.58 -27.93 3.98
C ILE A 333 8.48 -28.97 4.28
N ASN A 334 8.33 -29.36 5.54
CA ASN A 334 7.28 -30.26 5.98
C ASN A 334 5.85 -29.71 5.79
N LEU A 335 5.71 -28.40 5.59
CA LEU A 335 4.42 -27.76 5.27
C LEU A 335 4.16 -27.69 3.77
N ASN A 336 5.11 -28.11 2.93
CA ASN A 336 5.00 -28.12 1.47
C ASN A 336 4.33 -29.41 0.96
N PHE A 337 3.16 -29.75 1.46
CA PHE A 337 2.37 -30.89 0.98
C PHE A 337 1.07 -30.42 0.34
N TRP A 338 0.56 -31.22 -0.58
CA TRP A 338 -0.71 -30.92 -1.25
C TRP A 338 -1.91 -31.10 -0.30
N PRO A 339 -2.91 -30.16 -0.29
CA PRO A 339 -3.01 -28.89 -1.04
C PRO A 339 -2.39 -27.68 -0.30
N VAL A 340 -1.92 -27.86 0.92
CA VAL A 340 -1.53 -26.82 1.88
C VAL A 340 -0.33 -26.02 1.37
N GLY A 341 0.68 -26.67 0.81
CA GLY A 341 1.87 -25.99 0.29
C GLY A 341 1.55 -24.98 -0.79
N GLY A 342 0.64 -25.30 -1.71
CA GLY A 342 0.19 -24.36 -2.73
C GLY A 342 -0.56 -23.15 -2.18
N MET A 343 -1.37 -23.34 -1.15
CA MET A 343 -2.07 -22.26 -0.46
C MET A 343 -1.09 -21.32 0.23
N PHE A 344 -0.12 -21.87 0.96
CA PHE A 344 0.90 -21.07 1.66
C PHE A 344 1.79 -20.30 0.69
N ARG A 345 2.20 -20.89 -0.44
CA ARG A 345 2.95 -20.17 -1.48
C ARG A 345 2.19 -18.95 -1.99
N ARG A 346 0.90 -19.09 -2.26
CA ARG A 346 0.04 -17.97 -2.70
C ARG A 346 -0.13 -16.91 -1.62
N GLY A 347 0.01 -17.27 -0.36
CA GLY A 347 0.05 -16.36 0.78
C GLY A 347 1.41 -15.72 1.06
N GLY A 348 2.44 -16.05 0.28
CA GLY A 348 3.79 -15.49 0.44
C GLY A 348 4.77 -16.39 1.19
N ALA A 349 4.43 -17.66 1.47
CA ALA A 349 5.37 -18.58 2.09
C ALA A 349 6.42 -19.07 1.09
N PHE A 350 7.67 -19.09 1.53
CA PHE A 350 8.78 -19.81 0.89
C PHE A 350 9.28 -20.92 1.82
N PHE A 351 9.77 -22.01 1.23
CA PHE A 351 10.05 -23.22 2.01
C PHE A 351 11.54 -23.43 2.22
N ILE A 352 11.87 -23.85 3.46
CA ILE A 352 13.25 -24.07 3.87
C ILE A 352 13.41 -25.52 4.33
N ARG A 353 14.41 -26.22 3.85
CA ARG A 353 14.83 -27.53 4.38
C ARG A 353 15.38 -27.36 5.79
N ARG A 354 15.10 -28.32 6.68
CA ARG A 354 15.62 -28.30 8.06
C ARG A 354 17.14 -28.36 8.15
N THR A 355 17.76 -29.10 7.21
CA THR A 355 19.21 -29.20 7.09
C THR A 355 19.58 -29.18 5.62
N PHE A 356 20.53 -28.37 5.27
CA PHE A 356 21.15 -28.29 3.95
C PHE A 356 22.67 -28.29 4.07
N LYS A 357 23.18 -28.76 5.23
CA LYS A 357 24.61 -28.88 5.50
C LYS A 357 25.22 -29.87 4.49
N GLY A 358 26.23 -29.42 3.74
CA GLY A 358 26.85 -30.23 2.67
C GLY A 358 26.20 -30.09 1.28
N ASN A 359 25.03 -29.43 1.15
CA ASN A 359 24.44 -29.16 -0.16
C ASN A 359 24.72 -27.70 -0.57
N ARG A 360 25.89 -27.51 -1.24
CA ARG A 360 26.35 -26.20 -1.65
C ARG A 360 25.44 -25.54 -2.69
N LEU A 361 24.89 -26.32 -3.63
CA LEU A 361 23.97 -25.83 -4.63
C LEU A 361 22.70 -25.26 -3.97
N TYR A 362 22.09 -25.99 -3.05
CA TYR A 362 20.90 -25.54 -2.33
C TYR A 362 21.18 -24.24 -1.54
N SER A 363 22.26 -24.19 -0.76
CA SER A 363 22.59 -23.02 0.05
C SER A 363 22.90 -21.78 -0.79
N THR A 364 23.53 -21.95 -1.95
CA THR A 364 23.78 -20.85 -2.88
C THR A 364 22.48 -20.32 -3.48
N ILE A 365 21.63 -21.20 -4.00
CA ILE A 365 20.32 -20.82 -4.56
C ILE A 365 19.45 -20.14 -3.50
N PHE A 366 19.42 -20.69 -2.29
CA PHE A 366 18.64 -20.13 -1.19
C PHE A 366 19.09 -18.71 -0.82
N ARG A 367 20.38 -18.47 -0.73
CA ARG A 367 20.96 -17.16 -0.43
C ARG A 367 20.61 -16.14 -1.51
N GLU A 368 20.79 -16.49 -2.77
CA GLU A 368 20.51 -15.57 -3.89
C GLU A 368 18.99 -15.31 -4.02
N TYR A 369 18.16 -16.31 -3.72
CA TYR A 369 16.71 -16.13 -3.67
C TYR A 369 16.30 -15.16 -2.56
N LEU A 370 16.88 -15.27 -1.36
CA LEU A 370 16.59 -14.32 -0.27
C LEU A 370 17.05 -12.89 -0.58
N ALA A 371 18.14 -12.74 -1.32
CA ALA A 371 18.62 -11.42 -1.77
C ALA A 371 17.72 -10.78 -2.83
N GLU A 372 16.89 -11.57 -3.52
CA GLU A 372 15.94 -11.09 -4.54
C GLU A 372 14.54 -10.79 -3.96
N LEU A 373 14.20 -11.30 -2.74
CA LEU A 373 12.93 -11.01 -2.05
C LEU A 373 12.88 -9.58 -1.53
#